data_5b72f3e25c74968d3c5912b6c00a746f
#
_entry.id   5b72f3e25c74968d3c5912b6c00a746f
#
_cell.length_a   1.000
_cell.length_b   1.000
_cell.length_c   1.000
_cell.angle_alpha   90.00
_cell.angle_beta   90.00
_cell.angle_gamma   90.00
#
_symmetry.space_group_name_H-M   'P 1'
#
loop_
_entity.id
_entity.type
_entity.pdbx_description
1 polymer ?
#
loop_
_entity_poly.entity_id
_entity_poly.type
_entity_poly.pdbx_seq_one_letter_code
_entity_poly.pdbx_strand_id
1 'polypeptide(L)'
;MFEDSNAATDHFRSDLYSNSQIAERALNAVIVRADICRSFEEFLAIFDRFYAENIEATSDTGGEPVRGKDRVRSILLNFLIPLHVMAEIGGLSVGIREHAMPGDAAGETHSAWTLELAGTSGNTCTLSWRTFRKWNGADVIHEHHYDHKQIGGPLTSDDLSLSAVIPADGLRRA
;
A
#
# COMPACT_ATOMS: atom_id res chain seq x y z
N MET A 1 -25.65 -44.90 0.71
CA MET A 1 -25.94 -43.82 1.66
C MET A 1 -24.62 -43.19 2.06
N PHE A 2 -24.01 -42.39 1.13
CA PHE A 2 -22.78 -41.66 1.32
C PHE A 2 -22.87 -40.33 0.54
N GLU A 3 -23.59 -39.36 1.08
CA GLU A 3 -23.78 -38.06 0.40
C GLU A 3 -23.78 -36.86 1.36
N ASP A 4 -23.12 -36.88 2.50
CA ASP A 4 -23.13 -35.73 3.42
C ASP A 4 -21.75 -35.23 3.84
N SER A 5 -20.64 -35.72 3.25
CA SER A 5 -19.30 -35.30 3.66
C SER A 5 -18.76 -34.07 2.91
N ASN A 6 -19.36 -33.72 1.76
CA ASN A 6 -18.87 -32.63 0.91
C ASN A 6 -19.44 -31.25 1.28
N ALA A 7 -20.68 -31.21 1.77
CA ALA A 7 -21.35 -29.93 2.06
C ALA A 7 -20.72 -29.19 3.25
N ALA A 8 -20.28 -29.91 4.28
CA ALA A 8 -19.62 -29.31 5.45
C ALA A 8 -18.23 -28.76 5.12
N THR A 9 -17.49 -29.43 4.21
CA THR A 9 -16.16 -28.99 3.78
C THR A 9 -16.23 -27.77 2.87
N ASP A 10 -17.26 -27.67 2.03
CA ASP A 10 -17.47 -26.51 1.17
C ASP A 10 -17.96 -25.29 1.95
N HIS A 11 -18.76 -25.47 2.99
CA HIS A 11 -19.19 -24.37 3.87
C HIS A 11 -18.02 -23.81 4.68
N PHE A 12 -17.15 -24.68 5.21
CA PHE A 12 -15.95 -24.25 5.93
C PHE A 12 -14.93 -23.54 5.01
N ARG A 13 -14.81 -23.96 3.75
CA ARG A 13 -14.00 -23.27 2.74
C ARG A 13 -14.57 -21.90 2.36
N SER A 14 -15.90 -21.79 2.24
CA SER A 14 -16.53 -20.51 1.91
C SER A 14 -16.37 -19.47 3.01
N ASP A 15 -16.43 -19.88 4.29
CA ASP A 15 -16.28 -18.98 5.44
C ASP A 15 -14.84 -18.50 5.61
N LEU A 16 -13.83 -19.36 5.38
CA LEU A 16 -12.42 -18.95 5.38
C LEU A 16 -12.10 -18.03 4.19
N TYR A 17 -12.70 -18.28 3.05
CA TYR A 17 -12.56 -17.47 1.87
C TYR A 17 -13.15 -16.07 2.07
N SER A 18 -14.32 -15.98 2.70
CA SER A 18 -14.96 -14.69 3.02
C SER A 18 -14.16 -13.89 4.04
N ASN A 19 -13.50 -14.51 5.01
CA ASN A 19 -12.73 -13.84 6.06
C ASN A 19 -11.47 -13.15 5.53
N SER A 20 -10.67 -13.81 4.68
CA SER A 20 -9.49 -13.17 4.08
C SER A 20 -9.84 -12.04 3.13
N GLN A 21 -10.91 -12.19 2.34
CA GLN A 21 -11.41 -11.11 1.48
C GLN A 21 -11.96 -9.92 2.27
N ILE A 22 -12.65 -10.17 3.38
CA ILE A 22 -13.13 -9.11 4.27
C ILE A 22 -11.94 -8.39 4.92
N ALA A 23 -10.93 -9.14 5.38
CA ALA A 23 -9.72 -8.57 5.97
C ALA A 23 -8.93 -7.76 4.93
N GLU A 24 -8.78 -8.27 3.70
CA GLU A 24 -8.15 -7.53 2.58
C GLU A 24 -8.87 -6.22 2.29
N ARG A 25 -10.20 -6.25 2.17
CA ARG A 25 -10.99 -5.03 1.93
C ARG A 25 -10.85 -4.03 3.08
N ALA A 26 -10.82 -4.52 4.33
CA ALA A 26 -10.64 -3.67 5.49
C ALA A 26 -9.24 -3.03 5.51
N LEU A 27 -8.18 -3.80 5.23
CA LEU A 27 -6.81 -3.31 5.10
C LEU A 27 -6.70 -2.27 3.99
N ASN A 28 -7.17 -2.59 2.79
CA ASN A 28 -7.09 -1.72 1.63
C ASN A 28 -7.89 -0.42 1.82
N ALA A 29 -9.08 -0.50 2.44
CA ALA A 29 -9.87 0.68 2.77
C ALA A 29 -9.14 1.62 3.75
N VAL A 30 -8.36 1.09 4.70
CA VAL A 30 -7.55 1.93 5.60
C VAL A 30 -6.41 2.57 4.82
N ILE A 31 -5.71 1.83 3.94
CA ILE A 31 -4.63 2.39 3.09
C ILE A 31 -5.14 3.57 2.25
N VAL A 32 -6.28 3.39 1.58
CA VAL A 32 -6.88 4.44 0.74
C VAL A 32 -7.38 5.61 1.58
N ARG A 33 -8.03 5.35 2.72
CA ARG A 33 -8.60 6.41 3.59
C ARG A 33 -7.52 7.20 4.31
N ALA A 34 -6.51 6.52 4.84
CA ALA A 34 -5.38 7.17 5.51
C ALA A 34 -4.69 8.15 4.57
N ASP A 35 -4.91 7.94 3.23
CA ASP A 35 -4.25 8.72 2.20
C ASP A 35 -2.81 8.93 2.67
N ILE A 36 -1.96 7.95 2.42
CA ILE A 36 -0.56 7.77 2.90
C ILE A 36 0.11 9.06 3.38
N CYS A 37 -0.40 10.19 2.94
CA CYS A 37 0.10 11.52 3.20
C CYS A 37 -0.71 12.33 4.22
N ARG A 38 -1.94 11.96 4.56
CA ARG A 38 -2.80 12.75 5.44
C ARG A 38 -2.88 12.24 6.87
N SER A 39 -2.82 10.92 7.06
CA SER A 39 -2.88 10.33 8.39
C SER A 39 -1.83 9.23 8.54
N PHE A 40 -0.59 9.67 8.76
CA PHE A 40 0.55 8.78 8.90
C PHE A 40 0.39 7.81 10.08
N GLU A 41 -0.23 8.26 11.18
CA GLU A 41 -0.51 7.43 12.35
C GLU A 41 -1.50 6.31 12.02
N GLU A 42 -2.59 6.62 11.31
CA GLU A 42 -3.54 5.59 10.87
C GLU A 42 -2.89 4.57 9.93
N PHE A 43 -2.01 5.05 9.05
CA PHE A 43 -1.25 4.17 8.17
C PHE A 43 -0.32 3.24 8.96
N LEU A 44 0.36 3.73 9.98
CA LEU A 44 1.22 2.90 10.84
C LEU A 44 0.42 1.87 11.64
N ALA A 45 -0.77 2.21 12.09
CA ALA A 45 -1.65 1.30 12.82
C ALA A 45 -2.09 0.08 11.98
N ILE A 46 -1.96 0.12 10.65
CA ILE A 46 -2.20 -1.02 9.76
C ILE A 46 -1.30 -2.20 10.13
N PHE A 47 -0.02 -1.94 10.43
CA PHE A 47 0.93 -3.00 10.75
C PHE A 47 0.56 -3.72 12.04
N ASP A 48 0.12 -2.99 13.04
CA ASP A 48 -0.29 -3.58 14.32
C ASP A 48 -1.58 -4.39 14.20
N ARG A 49 -2.45 -3.99 13.27
CA ARG A 49 -3.77 -4.58 13.11
C ARG A 49 -3.82 -5.77 12.15
N PHE A 50 -3.03 -5.76 11.08
CA PHE A 50 -3.19 -6.70 9.97
C PHE A 50 -1.95 -7.53 9.66
N TYR A 51 -0.78 -7.22 10.22
CA TYR A 51 0.46 -7.91 9.87
C TYR A 51 0.95 -8.79 11.01
N ALA A 52 1.25 -10.05 10.69
CA ALA A 52 1.86 -10.98 11.65
C ALA A 52 3.28 -10.53 12.03
N GLU A 53 3.73 -10.86 13.25
CA GLU A 53 5.08 -10.55 13.71
C GLU A 53 6.18 -11.12 12.80
N ASN A 54 5.92 -12.30 12.21
CA ASN A 54 6.84 -13.03 11.35
C ASN A 54 6.53 -12.86 9.85
N ILE A 55 5.83 -11.81 9.45
CA ILE A 55 5.56 -11.50 8.05
C ILE A 55 6.82 -11.58 7.18
N GLU A 56 6.68 -12.12 5.98
CA GLU A 56 7.70 -12.04 4.92
C GLU A 56 7.17 -11.18 3.76
N ALA A 57 7.93 -10.16 3.39
CA ALA A 57 7.64 -9.31 2.23
C ALA A 57 8.70 -9.48 1.14
N THR A 58 8.24 -9.59 -0.11
CA THR A 58 9.07 -9.76 -1.29
C THR A 58 8.64 -8.83 -2.42
N SER A 59 9.52 -8.62 -3.41
CA SER A 59 9.20 -7.83 -4.61
C SER A 59 9.88 -8.41 -5.84
N ASP A 60 9.24 -8.27 -7.00
CA ASP A 60 9.81 -8.62 -8.31
C ASP A 60 10.88 -7.63 -8.79
N THR A 61 11.01 -6.48 -8.14
CA THR A 61 12.10 -5.52 -8.41
C THR A 61 13.45 -5.99 -7.89
N GLY A 62 13.50 -7.13 -7.22
CA GLY A 62 14.70 -7.77 -6.67
C GLY A 62 14.94 -7.42 -5.21
N GLY A 63 15.99 -7.99 -4.65
CA GLY A 63 16.37 -7.86 -3.25
C GLY A 63 16.08 -9.11 -2.43
N GLU A 64 16.67 -9.17 -1.23
CA GLU A 64 16.41 -10.25 -0.29
C GLU A 64 15.02 -10.11 0.35
N PRO A 65 14.35 -11.24 0.62
CA PRO A 65 13.10 -11.20 1.38
C PRO A 65 13.25 -10.46 2.70
N VAL A 66 12.32 -9.56 2.98
CA VAL A 66 12.28 -8.80 4.23
C VAL A 66 11.41 -9.55 5.23
N ARG A 67 11.95 -9.88 6.38
CA ARG A 67 11.27 -10.68 7.41
C ARG A 67 11.09 -9.88 8.69
N GLY A 68 9.91 -10.05 9.29
CA GLY A 68 9.51 -9.40 10.54
C GLY A 68 8.80 -8.06 10.32
N LYS A 69 7.73 -7.87 11.09
CA LYS A 69 6.81 -6.72 10.99
C LYS A 69 7.55 -5.37 11.10
N ASP A 70 8.42 -5.21 12.09
CA ASP A 70 9.16 -3.97 12.29
C ASP A 70 10.08 -3.63 11.13
N ARG A 71 10.69 -4.64 10.51
CA ARG A 71 11.59 -4.43 9.38
C ARG A 71 10.83 -4.06 8.12
N VAL A 72 9.70 -4.74 7.83
CA VAL A 72 8.81 -4.39 6.72
C VAL A 72 8.30 -2.97 6.89
N ARG A 73 7.80 -2.64 8.08
CA ARG A 73 7.36 -1.29 8.45
C ARG A 73 8.46 -0.24 8.23
N SER A 74 9.68 -0.50 8.69
CA SER A 74 10.81 0.44 8.56
C SER A 74 11.17 0.73 7.10
N ILE A 75 11.17 -0.29 6.24
CA ILE A 75 11.45 -0.09 4.81
C ILE A 75 10.38 0.75 4.15
N LEU A 76 9.11 0.46 4.45
CA LEU A 76 8.00 1.23 3.91
C LEU A 76 8.01 2.68 4.40
N LEU A 77 8.36 2.91 5.67
CA LEU A 77 8.53 4.25 6.23
C LEU A 77 9.59 5.08 5.51
N ASN A 78 10.72 4.48 5.17
CA ASN A 78 11.78 5.17 4.43
C ASN A 78 11.31 5.69 3.06
N PHE A 79 10.35 5.00 2.44
CA PHE A 79 9.73 5.44 1.19
C PHE A 79 8.64 6.51 1.42
N LEU A 80 7.81 6.35 2.45
CA LEU A 80 6.61 7.17 2.66
C LEU A 80 6.88 8.49 3.37
N ILE A 81 7.85 8.55 4.30
CA ILE A 81 8.17 9.77 5.04
C ILE A 81 8.46 10.95 4.11
N PRO A 82 9.34 10.81 3.09
CA PRO A 82 9.58 11.92 2.16
C PRO A 82 8.32 12.38 1.43
N LEU A 83 7.46 11.45 1.01
CA LEU A 83 6.20 11.79 0.32
C LEU A 83 5.25 12.52 1.26
N HIS A 84 5.11 12.05 2.50
CA HIS A 84 4.29 12.69 3.52
C HIS A 84 4.75 14.12 3.80
N VAL A 85 6.03 14.33 4.07
CA VAL A 85 6.60 15.66 4.34
C VAL A 85 6.36 16.60 3.16
N MET A 86 6.59 16.14 1.93
CA MET A 86 6.38 16.97 0.73
C MET A 86 4.91 17.29 0.49
N ALA A 87 3.99 16.39 0.81
CA ALA A 87 2.56 16.65 0.72
C ALA A 87 2.08 17.64 1.79
N GLU A 88 2.55 17.53 3.02
CA GLU A 88 2.23 18.43 4.14
C GLU A 88 2.61 19.89 3.84
N ILE A 89 3.76 20.11 3.23
CA ILE A 89 4.21 21.47 2.85
C ILE A 89 3.61 21.95 1.51
N GLY A 90 2.74 21.17 0.88
CA GLY A 90 2.09 21.52 -0.39
C GLY A 90 3.00 21.43 -1.63
N GLY A 91 4.18 20.80 -1.51
CA GLY A 91 5.11 20.58 -2.62
C GLY A 91 4.79 19.37 -3.49
N LEU A 92 3.86 18.53 -3.06
CA LEU A 92 3.48 17.30 -3.75
C LEU A 92 1.98 17.02 -3.55
N SER A 93 1.27 16.74 -4.64
CA SER A 93 -0.05 16.12 -4.59
C SER A 93 0.10 14.61 -4.74
N VAL A 94 -0.52 13.86 -3.86
CA VAL A 94 -0.45 12.39 -3.84
C VAL A 94 -1.87 11.82 -3.83
N GLY A 95 -2.12 10.85 -4.69
CA GLY A 95 -3.37 10.10 -4.72
C GLY A 95 -3.10 8.62 -4.84
N ILE A 96 -3.73 7.80 -4.00
CA ILE A 96 -3.65 6.35 -4.08
C ILE A 96 -5.02 5.77 -4.41
N ARG A 97 -5.04 4.79 -5.31
CA ARG A 97 -6.26 4.07 -5.70
C ARG A 97 -6.01 2.58 -5.70
N GLU A 98 -6.99 1.85 -5.20
CA GLU A 98 -7.08 0.40 -5.31
C GLU A 98 -7.97 0.03 -6.49
N HIS A 99 -7.57 -1.02 -7.19
CA HIS A 99 -8.35 -1.70 -8.21
C HIS A 99 -8.57 -3.15 -7.79
N ALA A 100 -9.83 -3.54 -7.60
CA ALA A 100 -10.17 -4.90 -7.21
C ALA A 100 -9.72 -5.91 -8.28
N MET A 101 -9.16 -7.02 -7.85
CA MET A 101 -8.77 -8.13 -8.72
C MET A 101 -9.65 -9.35 -8.41
N PRO A 102 -10.15 -10.04 -9.44
CA PRO A 102 -10.84 -11.32 -9.26
C PRO A 102 -9.83 -12.46 -9.09
N GLY A 103 -10.24 -13.53 -8.44
CA GLY A 103 -9.53 -14.82 -8.54
C GLY A 103 -8.75 -15.25 -7.32
N ASP A 104 -9.21 -14.88 -6.14
CA ASP A 104 -8.58 -15.29 -4.88
C ASP A 104 -8.81 -16.77 -4.57
N ALA A 105 -7.81 -17.43 -4.00
CA ALA A 105 -7.91 -18.74 -3.37
C ALA A 105 -8.13 -18.57 -1.85
N ALA A 106 -8.50 -19.63 -1.16
CA ALA A 106 -8.71 -19.60 0.28
C ALA A 106 -7.42 -19.15 1.02
N GLY A 107 -7.51 -18.06 1.77
CA GLY A 107 -6.38 -17.47 2.48
C GLY A 107 -5.39 -16.71 1.59
N GLU A 108 -5.71 -16.49 0.33
CA GLU A 108 -4.89 -15.72 -0.61
C GLU A 108 -5.72 -14.61 -1.25
N THR A 109 -5.16 -13.43 -1.38
CA THR A 109 -5.82 -12.27 -1.98
C THR A 109 -4.89 -11.53 -2.93
N HIS A 110 -5.49 -10.82 -3.89
CA HIS A 110 -4.79 -9.97 -4.84
C HIS A 110 -5.42 -8.59 -4.87
N SER A 111 -4.60 -7.57 -4.98
CA SER A 111 -5.03 -6.19 -5.26
C SER A 111 -4.10 -5.53 -6.27
N ALA A 112 -4.62 -4.56 -6.99
CA ALA A 112 -3.84 -3.72 -7.89
C ALA A 112 -3.92 -2.26 -7.40
N TRP A 113 -2.81 -1.54 -7.52
CA TRP A 113 -2.65 -0.21 -6.97
C TRP A 113 -2.18 0.77 -8.02
N THR A 114 -2.61 2.00 -7.86
CA THR A 114 -2.07 3.15 -8.59
C THR A 114 -1.77 4.26 -7.60
N LEU A 115 -0.54 4.78 -7.63
CA LEU A 115 -0.09 5.95 -6.90
C LEU A 115 0.20 7.07 -7.90
N GLU A 116 -0.55 8.15 -7.81
CA GLU A 116 -0.41 9.32 -8.65
C GLU A 116 0.32 10.41 -7.86
N LEU A 117 1.41 10.91 -8.40
CA LEU A 117 2.23 11.97 -7.83
C LEU A 117 2.22 13.16 -8.80
N ALA A 118 1.95 14.36 -8.30
CA ALA A 118 2.02 15.59 -9.08
C ALA A 118 2.83 16.65 -8.32
N GLY A 119 3.94 17.07 -8.92
CA GLY A 119 4.78 18.13 -8.40
C GLY A 119 4.23 19.52 -8.71
N THR A 120 4.75 20.53 -8.05
CA THR A 120 4.34 21.95 -8.20
C THR A 120 4.67 22.52 -9.57
N SER A 121 5.64 21.94 -10.30
CA SER A 121 5.96 22.28 -11.70
C SER A 121 4.90 21.81 -12.69
N GLY A 122 3.93 20.98 -12.27
CA GLY A 122 2.95 20.32 -13.12
C GLY A 122 3.42 18.98 -13.70
N ASN A 123 4.64 18.54 -13.41
CA ASN A 123 5.11 17.21 -13.77
C ASN A 123 4.40 16.15 -12.93
N THR A 124 4.05 15.05 -13.58
CA THR A 124 3.36 13.93 -12.93
C THR A 124 4.13 12.62 -13.09
N CYS A 125 4.00 11.77 -12.09
CA CYS A 125 4.51 10.41 -12.11
C CYS A 125 3.41 9.48 -11.58
N THR A 126 3.10 8.43 -12.33
CA THR A 126 2.16 7.41 -11.93
C THR A 126 2.90 6.10 -11.75
N LEU A 127 2.83 5.55 -10.54
CA LEU A 127 3.35 4.22 -10.21
C LEU A 127 2.16 3.26 -10.11
N SER A 128 2.29 2.08 -10.69
CA SER A 128 1.31 1.02 -10.50
C SER A 128 2.01 -0.28 -10.19
N TRP A 129 1.36 -1.10 -9.37
CA TRP A 129 1.85 -2.43 -8.99
C TRP A 129 0.69 -3.31 -8.59
N ARG A 130 0.96 -4.59 -8.43
CA ARG A 130 0.04 -5.57 -7.86
C ARG A 130 0.60 -6.09 -6.55
N THR A 131 -0.29 -6.45 -5.64
CA THR A 131 0.05 -7.07 -4.36
C THR A 131 -0.66 -8.40 -4.23
N PHE A 132 0.10 -9.43 -3.91
CA PHE A 132 -0.40 -10.73 -3.48
C PHE A 132 -0.20 -10.86 -1.98
N ARG A 133 -1.19 -11.35 -1.25
CA ARG A 133 -1.10 -11.59 0.19
C ARG A 133 -1.57 -12.99 0.54
N LYS A 134 -0.83 -13.61 1.47
CA LYS A 134 -1.28 -14.80 2.20
C LYS A 134 -1.70 -14.42 3.60
N TRP A 135 -2.81 -14.98 4.02
CA TRP A 135 -3.45 -14.72 5.30
C TRP A 135 -3.45 -15.94 6.20
N ASN A 136 -3.23 -15.72 7.49
CA ASN A 136 -3.51 -16.67 8.55
C ASN A 136 -4.56 -16.06 9.48
N GLY A 137 -5.83 -16.43 9.30
CA GLY A 137 -6.96 -15.74 9.93
C GLY A 137 -7.07 -14.28 9.40
N ALA A 138 -6.87 -13.31 10.28
CA ALA A 138 -6.89 -11.88 9.96
C ALA A 138 -5.50 -11.26 9.74
N ASP A 139 -4.43 -12.06 9.87
CA ASP A 139 -3.05 -11.58 9.79
C ASP A 139 -2.42 -11.90 8.43
N VAL A 140 -1.80 -10.92 7.81
CA VAL A 140 -0.94 -11.10 6.64
C VAL A 140 0.38 -11.74 7.09
N ILE A 141 0.65 -12.94 6.57
CA ILE A 141 1.88 -13.70 6.86
C ILE A 141 2.91 -13.63 5.71
N HIS A 142 2.44 -13.30 4.51
CA HIS A 142 3.31 -13.08 3.35
C HIS A 142 2.69 -12.02 2.45
N GLU A 143 3.55 -11.12 1.93
CA GLU A 143 3.18 -10.11 0.96
C GLU A 143 4.18 -10.09 -0.18
N HIS A 144 3.70 -10.04 -1.42
CA HIS A 144 4.53 -9.96 -2.61
C HIS A 144 4.04 -8.83 -3.52
N HIS A 145 4.94 -7.88 -3.83
CA HIS A 145 4.69 -6.80 -4.76
C HIS A 145 5.29 -7.14 -6.13
N TYR A 146 4.48 -7.00 -7.18
CA TYR A 146 4.86 -7.40 -8.53
C TYR A 146 4.19 -6.55 -9.62
N ASP A 147 4.63 -6.73 -10.88
CA ASP A 147 4.12 -6.00 -12.06
C ASP A 147 4.24 -4.47 -11.90
N HIS A 148 5.40 -4.03 -11.40
CA HIS A 148 5.67 -2.62 -11.20
C HIS A 148 5.80 -1.88 -12.53
N LYS A 149 5.09 -0.76 -12.68
CA LYS A 149 5.14 0.12 -13.86
C LYS A 149 5.20 1.57 -13.42
N GLN A 150 5.92 2.35 -14.20
CA GLN A 150 5.98 3.80 -14.05
C GLN A 150 5.58 4.46 -15.35
N ILE A 151 4.70 5.46 -15.27
CA ILE A 151 4.27 6.31 -16.37
C ILE A 151 4.60 7.74 -15.98
N GLY A 152 5.21 8.49 -16.90
CA GLY A 152 5.77 9.82 -16.64
C GLY A 152 7.22 9.74 -16.15
N GLY A 153 7.86 10.89 -16.08
CA GLY A 153 9.24 10.99 -15.59
C GLY A 153 9.32 10.86 -14.08
N PRO A 154 10.50 10.55 -13.53
CA PRO A 154 10.72 10.72 -12.10
C PRO A 154 10.50 12.20 -11.75
N LEU A 155 9.90 12.48 -10.58
CA LEU A 155 9.85 13.82 -10.03
C LEU A 155 11.28 14.25 -9.66
N THR A 156 11.69 15.42 -10.08
CA THR A 156 13.00 15.98 -9.78
C THR A 156 12.99 16.79 -8.49
N SER A 157 14.15 17.18 -8.00
CA SER A 157 14.25 18.09 -6.85
C SER A 157 13.54 19.43 -7.11
N ASP A 158 13.47 19.89 -8.36
CA ASP A 158 12.76 21.13 -8.72
C ASP A 158 11.24 20.95 -8.62
N ASP A 159 10.72 19.78 -8.97
CA ASP A 159 9.30 19.44 -8.81
C ASP A 159 8.87 19.38 -7.35
N LEU A 160 9.81 19.01 -6.47
CA LEU A 160 9.60 18.87 -5.04
C LEU A 160 10.12 20.09 -4.25
N SER A 161 10.54 21.14 -4.92
CA SER A 161 11.21 22.28 -4.30
C SER A 161 10.22 23.23 -3.61
N LEU A 162 10.54 23.59 -2.38
CA LEU A 162 9.82 24.61 -1.61
C LEU A 162 9.77 25.97 -2.31
N SER A 163 10.76 26.28 -3.13
CA SER A 163 10.81 27.54 -3.89
C SER A 163 9.70 27.68 -4.94
N ALA A 164 9.11 26.56 -5.37
CA ALA A 164 7.95 26.57 -6.26
C ALA A 164 6.63 26.86 -5.52
N VAL A 165 6.60 26.62 -4.21
CA VAL A 165 5.40 26.80 -3.34
C VAL A 165 5.41 28.17 -2.66
N ILE A 166 6.58 28.70 -2.29
CA ILE A 166 6.73 29.99 -1.62
C ILE A 166 7.23 31.00 -2.67
N PRO A 167 6.40 31.97 -3.08
CA PRO A 167 6.87 33.05 -3.94
C PRO A 167 8.09 33.74 -3.32
N ALA A 168 9.10 34.03 -4.15
CA ALA A 168 10.35 34.64 -3.69
C ALA A 168 10.14 35.97 -2.89
N ASP A 169 9.01 36.61 -3.05
CA ASP A 169 8.62 37.83 -2.36
C ASP A 169 8.15 37.58 -0.89
N GLY A 170 7.80 36.35 -0.53
CA GLY A 170 7.35 35.99 0.81
C GLY A 170 8.46 35.92 1.85
N LEU A 171 9.71 35.73 1.43
CA LEU A 171 10.89 35.62 2.31
C LEU A 171 11.57 36.95 2.64
N ARG A 172 11.12 38.06 2.05
CA ARG A 172 11.73 39.39 2.27
C ARG A 172 11.06 40.23 3.36
N ARG A 173 10.12 39.66 4.12
CA ARG A 173 9.45 40.37 5.24
C ARG A 173 9.51 39.56 6.53
N ALA A 174 10.70 39.36 7.05
CA ALA A 174 10.93 38.99 8.44
C ALA A 174 12.16 39.76 8.97
#